data_6e4b8acef74846d923f1f564fc1d4071
#
_entry.id   6e4b8acef74846d923f1f564fc1d4071
#
_cell.length_a   1.000
_cell.length_b   1.000
_cell.length_c   1.000
_cell.angle_alpha   90.00
_cell.angle_beta   90.00
_cell.angle_gamma   90.00
#
_symmetry.space_group_name_H-M   'P 1'
#
loop_
_entity.id
_entity.type
_entity.pdbx_description
1 polymer ?
#
loop_
_entity_poly.entity_id
_entity_poly.type
_entity_poly.pdbx_seq_one_letter_code
_entity_poly.pdbx_strand_id
1 'polypeptide(L)'
;MNSKRLPPLDVDGAAASALTSDVQLRPEDVHKAKSENVWIQAPSEESPHSLSARFEVPAEGEALRLVDLIEIQRQAGIFQAHRQFGVPHNEVFVLDQMSLKRVTATHEWADSHRKGRVRSQIVATGVRGRARSLVQHFALETSDGLIVVGRAKSSLIPAAVYQRVRKQPAQSNISAPGSKRSGFTYEELLQVDEQDPLLSDHPSDHLTAVQAIADVERVAQIAAPGSNLRALKLTFQRYAEANPTPTLRLKVSGSGRLAAEIVQHGVRRAKLAGALVMRRPVDAR
;
A
#
# COMPACT_ATOMS: atom_id res chain seq x y z
N MET A 1 -26.47 12.93 4.33
CA MET A 1 -25.25 12.96 3.47
C MET A 1 -25.29 11.77 2.54
N ASN A 2 -25.65 12.01 1.27
CA ASN A 2 -25.81 10.94 0.28
C ASN A 2 -24.46 10.40 -0.14
N SER A 3 -24.14 9.19 0.29
CA SER A 3 -23.04 8.41 -0.23
C SER A 3 -23.36 8.00 -1.67
N LYS A 4 -22.91 8.76 -2.66
CA LYS A 4 -22.91 8.32 -4.06
C LYS A 4 -22.05 7.07 -4.14
N ARG A 5 -22.67 5.91 -4.32
CA ARG A 5 -21.99 4.68 -4.75
C ARG A 5 -21.38 4.99 -6.13
N LEU A 6 -20.06 4.91 -6.22
CA LEU A 6 -19.37 4.94 -7.51
C LEU A 6 -19.75 3.68 -8.30
N PRO A 7 -19.87 3.77 -9.64
CA PRO A 7 -20.14 2.61 -10.47
C PRO A 7 -19.06 1.55 -10.26
N PRO A 8 -19.40 0.27 -10.37
CA PRO A 8 -18.44 -0.81 -10.41
C PRO A 8 -17.48 -0.59 -11.60
N LEU A 9 -16.22 -0.97 -11.43
CA LEU A 9 -15.28 -1.09 -12.56
C LEU A 9 -15.95 -1.99 -13.59
N ASP A 10 -16.22 -1.43 -14.79
CA ASP A 10 -16.71 -2.22 -15.91
C ASP A 10 -15.64 -3.25 -16.27
N VAL A 11 -15.92 -4.52 -15.99
CA VAL A 11 -14.99 -5.64 -16.17
C VAL A 11 -15.16 -6.24 -17.57
N ASP A 12 -16.18 -5.79 -18.33
CA ASP A 12 -16.53 -6.34 -19.63
C ASP A 12 -16.02 -5.46 -20.80
N GLY A 13 -15.01 -5.99 -21.47
CA GLY A 13 -14.84 -5.96 -22.90
C GLY A 13 -14.63 -4.61 -23.58
N ALA A 14 -13.46 -3.99 -23.45
CA ALA A 14 -12.93 -3.12 -24.49
C ALA A 14 -11.78 -3.84 -25.21
N ALA A 15 -11.95 -4.13 -26.49
CA ALA A 15 -10.90 -4.64 -27.36
C ALA A 15 -9.69 -3.68 -27.29
N ALA A 16 -8.59 -4.17 -26.73
CA ALA A 16 -7.35 -3.45 -26.58
C ALA A 16 -6.82 -3.03 -27.95
N SER A 17 -6.84 -1.75 -28.23
CA SER A 17 -6.02 -1.17 -29.30
C SER A 17 -4.56 -1.37 -28.89
N ALA A 18 -3.90 -2.30 -29.58
CA ALA A 18 -2.51 -2.67 -29.36
C ALA A 18 -1.59 -1.51 -29.77
N LEU A 19 -1.23 -0.66 -28.83
CA LEU A 19 0.01 0.08 -28.89
C LEU A 19 1.06 -0.73 -28.14
N THR A 20 1.64 -1.71 -28.85
CA THR A 20 2.84 -2.42 -28.41
C THR A 20 4.04 -1.50 -28.60
N SER A 21 4.23 -0.57 -27.72
CA SER A 21 5.56 -0.01 -27.48
C SER A 21 6.05 -0.64 -26.17
N ASP A 22 7.14 -1.39 -26.24
CA ASP A 22 7.90 -1.85 -25.08
C ASP A 22 8.51 -0.63 -24.39
N VAL A 23 7.67 0.16 -23.74
CA VAL A 23 8.13 1.27 -22.91
C VAL A 23 8.76 0.64 -21.67
N GLN A 24 10.08 0.58 -21.68
CA GLN A 24 10.84 0.22 -20.49
C GLN A 24 10.71 1.37 -19.49
N LEU A 25 10.13 1.09 -18.33
CA LEU A 25 10.01 2.07 -17.26
C LEU A 25 11.36 2.28 -16.59
N ARG A 26 11.65 3.54 -16.29
CA ARG A 26 12.82 3.89 -15.50
C ARG A 26 12.47 3.93 -14.02
N PRO A 27 13.42 3.71 -13.11
CA PRO A 27 13.19 3.75 -11.67
C PRO A 27 12.50 5.04 -11.20
N GLU A 28 12.90 6.19 -11.74
CA GLU A 28 12.32 7.48 -11.40
C GLU A 28 10.83 7.62 -11.77
N ASP A 29 10.35 6.89 -12.79
CA ASP A 29 8.95 6.94 -13.23
C ASP A 29 8.00 6.30 -12.19
N VAL A 30 8.54 5.53 -11.25
CA VAL A 30 7.81 4.82 -10.19
C VAL A 30 8.38 5.08 -8.79
N HIS A 31 9.25 6.09 -8.67
CA HIS A 31 9.94 6.45 -7.42
C HIS A 31 10.68 5.26 -6.81
N LYS A 32 11.53 4.62 -7.58
CA LYS A 32 12.46 3.58 -7.14
C LYS A 32 13.90 4.05 -7.33
N ALA A 33 14.82 3.55 -6.51
CA ALA A 33 16.23 3.83 -6.63
C ALA A 33 16.91 2.86 -7.60
N LYS A 34 16.40 1.64 -7.69
CA LYS A 34 17.00 0.54 -8.45
C LYS A 34 16.05 -0.02 -9.49
N SER A 35 16.58 -0.39 -10.66
CA SER A 35 15.79 -0.94 -11.77
C SER A 35 15.20 -2.32 -11.47
N GLU A 36 15.89 -3.15 -10.69
CA GLU A 36 15.37 -4.47 -10.26
C GLU A 36 14.13 -4.36 -9.38
N ASN A 37 13.89 -3.20 -8.77
CA ASN A 37 12.71 -2.92 -7.97
C ASN A 37 11.54 -2.32 -8.79
N VAL A 38 11.68 -2.21 -10.11
CA VAL A 38 10.60 -1.80 -11.02
C VAL A 38 9.89 -3.05 -11.51
N TRP A 39 8.71 -3.32 -10.97
CA TRP A 39 7.98 -4.56 -11.22
C TRP A 39 6.84 -4.44 -12.23
N ILE A 40 6.43 -3.20 -12.57
CA ILE A 40 5.44 -3.00 -13.64
C ILE A 40 6.11 -2.83 -15.00
N GLN A 41 5.46 -3.32 -16.03
CA GLN A 41 5.99 -3.39 -17.40
C GLN A 41 4.89 -3.05 -18.40
N ALA A 42 5.31 -2.53 -19.57
CA ALA A 42 4.45 -2.27 -20.73
C ALA A 42 3.11 -1.61 -20.35
N PRO A 43 3.13 -0.45 -19.68
CA PRO A 43 1.91 0.25 -19.33
C PRO A 43 1.18 0.71 -20.59
N SER A 44 -0.15 0.56 -20.60
CA SER A 44 -1.03 1.04 -21.65
C SER A 44 -2.13 1.91 -21.06
N GLU A 45 -2.44 3.01 -21.73
CA GLU A 45 -3.54 3.89 -21.35
C GLU A 45 -4.83 3.34 -21.95
N GLU A 46 -5.76 2.90 -21.11
CA GLU A 46 -7.07 2.39 -21.55
C GLU A 46 -8.07 3.54 -21.75
N SER A 47 -7.88 4.63 -21.01
CA SER A 47 -8.65 5.88 -21.12
C SER A 47 -7.89 7.04 -20.44
N PRO A 48 -8.34 8.30 -20.53
CA PRO A 48 -7.68 9.45 -19.89
C PRO A 48 -7.45 9.34 -18.38
N HIS A 49 -8.11 8.39 -17.71
CA HIS A 49 -8.00 8.19 -16.26
C HIS A 49 -7.73 6.73 -15.87
N SER A 50 -7.53 5.86 -16.84
CA SER A 50 -7.32 4.44 -16.64
C SER A 50 -6.01 3.99 -17.26
N LEU A 51 -5.30 3.14 -16.52
CA LEU A 51 -4.04 2.53 -16.90
C LEU A 51 -4.12 1.03 -16.68
N SER A 52 -3.55 0.26 -17.59
CA SER A 52 -3.25 -1.15 -17.40
C SER A 52 -1.75 -1.37 -17.57
N ALA A 53 -1.15 -2.23 -16.74
CA ALA A 53 0.24 -2.62 -16.89
C ALA A 53 0.41 -4.10 -16.53
N ARG A 54 1.36 -4.77 -17.16
CA ARG A 54 1.81 -6.09 -16.69
C ARG A 54 2.64 -5.91 -15.43
N PHE A 55 2.68 -6.90 -14.59
CA PHE A 55 3.61 -6.93 -13.47
C PHE A 55 4.30 -8.30 -13.36
N GLU A 56 5.50 -8.28 -12.80
CA GLU A 56 6.25 -9.46 -12.43
C GLU A 56 7.03 -9.19 -11.15
N VAL A 57 6.70 -9.94 -10.10
CA VAL A 57 7.42 -9.90 -8.82
C VAL A 57 8.56 -10.91 -8.87
N PRO A 58 9.80 -10.54 -8.58
CA PRO A 58 10.92 -11.47 -8.56
C PRO A 58 10.68 -12.68 -7.66
N ALA A 59 11.12 -13.87 -8.10
CA ALA A 59 10.96 -15.12 -7.37
C ALA A 59 12.24 -15.45 -6.59
N GLU A 60 12.63 -14.61 -5.65
CA GLU A 60 13.80 -14.85 -4.80
C GLU A 60 13.35 -15.52 -3.50
N GLY A 61 13.09 -16.83 -3.56
CA GLY A 61 13.03 -17.72 -2.39
C GLY A 61 11.91 -17.52 -1.37
N GLU A 62 11.23 -16.40 -1.36
CA GLU A 62 10.18 -16.07 -0.38
C GLU A 62 8.77 -16.18 -0.98
N ALA A 63 7.81 -16.55 -0.12
CA ALA A 63 6.39 -16.54 -0.50
C ALA A 63 5.94 -15.10 -0.83
N LEU A 64 5.09 -14.94 -1.84
CA LEU A 64 4.49 -13.66 -2.20
C LEU A 64 3.72 -13.08 -1.00
N ARG A 65 4.05 -11.86 -0.62
CA ARG A 65 3.44 -11.13 0.50
C ARG A 65 2.37 -10.15 0.00
N LEU A 66 1.47 -9.75 0.87
CA LEU A 66 0.50 -8.70 0.54
C LEU A 66 1.19 -7.38 0.20
N VAL A 67 2.28 -7.08 0.90
CA VAL A 67 3.07 -5.86 0.68
C VAL A 67 3.66 -5.80 -0.73
N ASP A 68 4.01 -6.93 -1.33
CA ASP A 68 4.51 -7.00 -2.71
C ASP A 68 3.42 -6.56 -3.71
N LEU A 69 2.18 -6.98 -3.48
CA LEU A 69 1.04 -6.56 -4.30
C LEU A 69 0.66 -5.09 -4.12
N ILE A 70 0.86 -4.56 -2.91
CA ILE A 70 0.70 -3.13 -2.62
C ILE A 70 1.75 -2.32 -3.38
N GLU A 71 2.97 -2.81 -3.46
CA GLU A 71 4.03 -2.14 -4.21
C GLU A 71 3.70 -2.05 -5.71
N ILE A 72 3.17 -3.12 -6.32
CA ILE A 72 2.70 -3.09 -7.71
C ILE A 72 1.68 -1.98 -7.92
N GLN A 73 0.68 -1.90 -7.03
CA GLN A 73 -0.34 -0.86 -7.07
C GLN A 73 0.28 0.54 -6.93
N ARG A 74 1.25 0.71 -6.01
CA ARG A 74 1.94 1.97 -5.79
C ARG A 74 2.68 2.42 -7.04
N GLN A 75 3.45 1.53 -7.66
CA GLN A 75 4.17 1.84 -8.89
C GLN A 75 3.22 2.24 -10.02
N ALA A 76 2.14 1.48 -10.24
CA ALA A 76 1.14 1.81 -11.25
C ALA A 76 0.49 3.18 -11.00
N GLY A 77 0.17 3.50 -9.75
CA GLY A 77 -0.42 4.79 -9.38
C GLY A 77 0.52 5.97 -9.56
N ILE A 78 1.79 5.84 -9.19
CA ILE A 78 2.80 6.88 -9.35
C ILE A 78 3.06 7.12 -10.84
N PHE A 79 3.30 6.08 -11.64
CA PHE A 79 3.47 6.20 -13.07
C PHE A 79 2.27 6.89 -13.73
N GLN A 80 1.07 6.45 -13.42
CA GLN A 80 -0.17 7.05 -13.94
C GLN A 80 -0.29 8.54 -13.57
N ALA A 81 0.08 8.90 -12.34
CA ALA A 81 0.06 10.28 -11.88
C ALA A 81 1.01 11.18 -12.68
N HIS A 82 2.22 10.71 -12.94
CA HIS A 82 3.18 11.45 -13.78
C HIS A 82 2.68 11.56 -15.21
N ARG A 83 2.25 10.44 -15.79
CA ARG A 83 1.92 10.35 -17.21
C ARG A 83 0.62 11.06 -17.59
N GLN A 84 -0.47 10.83 -16.85
CA GLN A 84 -1.80 11.31 -17.20
C GLN A 84 -2.19 12.63 -16.52
N PHE A 85 -1.60 12.92 -15.35
CA PHE A 85 -1.96 14.12 -14.58
C PHE A 85 -0.83 15.15 -14.51
N GLY A 86 0.30 14.91 -15.19
CA GLY A 86 1.43 15.83 -15.23
C GLY A 86 2.03 16.14 -13.87
N VAL A 87 1.93 15.20 -12.92
CA VAL A 87 2.54 15.35 -11.59
C VAL A 87 4.06 15.34 -11.77
N PRO A 88 4.79 16.37 -11.29
CA PRO A 88 6.23 16.40 -11.41
C PRO A 88 6.91 15.25 -10.64
N HIS A 89 8.03 14.72 -11.17
CA HIS A 89 8.79 13.62 -10.54
C HIS A 89 9.33 13.98 -9.14
N ASN A 90 9.51 15.24 -8.83
CA ASN A 90 9.94 15.71 -7.52
C ASN A 90 8.80 15.99 -6.54
N GLU A 91 7.56 15.65 -6.89
CA GLU A 91 6.43 15.74 -5.98
C GLU A 91 6.46 14.56 -4.99
N VAL A 92 6.16 14.81 -3.72
CA VAL A 92 6.11 13.78 -2.68
C VAL A 92 4.69 13.24 -2.58
N PHE A 93 4.54 11.94 -2.75
CA PHE A 93 3.28 11.23 -2.58
C PHE A 93 3.13 10.79 -1.13
N VAL A 94 2.13 11.32 -0.45
CA VAL A 94 1.82 10.98 0.94
C VAL A 94 0.55 10.15 0.96
N LEU A 95 0.65 8.89 1.36
CA LEU A 95 -0.52 8.03 1.50
C LEU A 95 -1.34 8.46 2.71
N ASP A 96 -2.58 8.92 2.48
CA ASP A 96 -3.53 9.27 3.53
C ASP A 96 -4.32 8.04 3.99
N GLN A 97 -4.80 7.26 3.02
CA GLN A 97 -5.66 6.12 3.28
C GLN A 97 -5.46 5.03 2.22
N MET A 98 -5.58 3.79 2.64
CA MET A 98 -5.64 2.64 1.75
C MET A 98 -6.69 1.65 2.26
N SER A 99 -7.39 1.03 1.36
CA SER A 99 -8.19 -0.16 1.63
C SER A 99 -7.96 -1.16 0.51
N LEU A 100 -7.83 -2.41 0.88
CA LEU A 100 -7.68 -3.50 -0.07
C LEU A 100 -8.42 -4.74 0.43
N LYS A 101 -8.81 -5.57 -0.51
CA LYS A 101 -9.47 -6.83 -0.24
C LYS A 101 -8.95 -7.88 -1.23
N ARG A 102 -8.53 -9.00 -0.70
CA ARG A 102 -8.27 -10.22 -1.46
C ARG A 102 -9.60 -10.81 -1.93
N VAL A 103 -9.70 -11.12 -3.20
CA VAL A 103 -10.93 -11.67 -3.83
C VAL A 103 -10.87 -13.18 -3.90
N THR A 104 -9.68 -13.74 -4.14
CA THR A 104 -9.45 -15.19 -4.22
C THR A 104 -9.76 -15.88 -2.88
N ALA A 105 -10.34 -17.07 -2.96
CA ALA A 105 -10.63 -17.91 -1.80
C ALA A 105 -9.42 -18.68 -1.28
N THR A 106 -8.32 -18.72 -2.03
CA THR A 106 -7.09 -19.44 -1.63
C THR A 106 -6.48 -18.85 -0.37
N HIS A 107 -6.00 -19.70 0.52
CA HIS A 107 -5.40 -19.28 1.79
C HIS A 107 -4.00 -18.70 1.61
N GLU A 108 -3.27 -19.13 0.60
CA GLU A 108 -1.88 -18.75 0.35
C GLU A 108 -1.77 -18.00 -0.99
N TRP A 109 -0.74 -17.17 -1.08
CA TRP A 109 -0.34 -16.58 -2.36
C TRP A 109 0.43 -17.66 -3.14
N ALA A 110 -0.10 -18.08 -4.28
CA ALA A 110 0.59 -19.01 -5.15
C ALA A 110 1.67 -18.28 -5.98
N ASP A 111 2.65 -19.02 -6.47
CA ASP A 111 3.68 -18.46 -7.37
C ASP A 111 3.07 -17.94 -8.68
N SER A 112 1.94 -18.52 -9.14
CA SER A 112 1.16 -17.99 -10.28
C SER A 112 0.70 -16.54 -10.07
N HIS A 113 0.59 -16.06 -8.81
CA HIS A 113 0.23 -14.69 -8.50
C HIS A 113 1.38 -13.68 -8.66
N ARG A 114 2.62 -14.14 -8.91
CA ARG A 114 3.79 -13.25 -9.10
C ARG A 114 3.77 -12.51 -10.44
N LYS A 115 2.98 -12.97 -11.40
CA LYS A 115 2.83 -12.38 -12.72
C LYS A 115 1.37 -12.09 -13.00
N GLY A 116 1.12 -10.97 -13.65
CA GLY A 116 -0.25 -10.63 -13.99
C GLY A 116 -0.40 -9.23 -14.56
N ARG A 117 -1.55 -8.66 -14.30
CA ARG A 117 -1.94 -7.34 -14.76
C ARG A 117 -2.46 -6.52 -13.58
N VAL A 118 -2.01 -5.28 -13.49
CA VAL A 118 -2.61 -4.26 -12.63
C VAL A 118 -3.45 -3.33 -13.50
N ARG A 119 -4.71 -3.10 -13.11
CA ARG A 119 -5.54 -2.02 -13.63
C ARG A 119 -5.64 -0.93 -12.57
N SER A 120 -5.52 0.30 -13.00
CA SER A 120 -5.54 1.48 -12.13
C SER A 120 -6.42 2.56 -12.75
N GLN A 121 -7.30 3.11 -11.95
CA GLN A 121 -8.12 4.25 -12.31
C GLN A 121 -7.93 5.36 -11.29
N ILE A 122 -7.53 6.55 -11.72
CA ILE A 122 -7.27 7.69 -10.85
C ILE A 122 -8.30 8.80 -11.08
N VAL A 123 -8.80 9.34 -9.96
CA VAL A 123 -9.50 10.61 -9.91
C VAL A 123 -8.59 11.60 -9.18
N ALA A 124 -8.18 12.65 -9.89
CA ALA A 124 -7.39 13.72 -9.33
C ALA A 124 -8.28 14.88 -8.87
N THR A 125 -7.96 15.48 -7.74
CA THR A 125 -8.54 16.74 -7.29
C THR A 125 -7.42 17.76 -7.12
N GLY A 126 -7.68 19.00 -7.47
CA GLY A 126 -6.63 20.02 -7.45
C GLY A 126 -7.15 21.45 -7.54
N VAL A 127 -6.20 22.37 -7.58
CA VAL A 127 -6.47 23.80 -7.68
C VAL A 127 -5.64 24.36 -8.82
N ARG A 128 -6.26 25.21 -9.66
CA ARG A 128 -5.58 25.91 -10.78
C ARG A 128 -4.84 24.96 -11.72
N GLY A 129 -5.47 23.82 -12.09
CA GLY A 129 -4.92 22.87 -13.04
C GLY A 129 -3.81 21.95 -12.47
N ARG A 130 -3.44 22.09 -11.21
CA ARG A 130 -2.45 21.23 -10.55
C ARG A 130 -3.13 20.24 -9.62
N ALA A 131 -2.85 18.95 -9.78
CA ALA A 131 -3.33 17.90 -8.88
C ALA A 131 -2.75 18.12 -7.45
N ARG A 132 -3.60 17.93 -6.45
CA ARG A 132 -3.24 18.04 -5.02
C ARG A 132 -3.56 16.78 -4.25
N SER A 133 -4.50 15.99 -4.73
CA SER A 133 -4.84 14.71 -4.16
C SER A 133 -5.27 13.76 -5.25
N LEU A 134 -4.95 12.51 -5.08
CA LEU A 134 -5.30 11.42 -5.98
C LEU A 134 -6.11 10.38 -5.22
N VAL A 135 -7.16 9.90 -5.84
CA VAL A 135 -7.87 8.70 -5.40
C VAL A 135 -7.72 7.66 -6.49
N GLN A 136 -6.99 6.60 -6.18
CA GLN A 136 -6.75 5.48 -7.08
C GLN A 136 -7.66 4.32 -6.69
N HIS A 137 -8.36 3.76 -7.66
CA HIS A 137 -8.99 2.46 -7.60
C HIS A 137 -8.10 1.49 -8.38
N PHE A 138 -7.89 0.30 -7.86
CA PHE A 138 -7.02 -0.68 -8.51
C PHE A 138 -7.54 -2.10 -8.38
N ALA A 139 -7.16 -2.91 -9.35
CA ALA A 139 -7.38 -4.34 -9.38
C ALA A 139 -6.12 -5.03 -9.86
N LEU A 140 -5.76 -6.15 -9.23
CA LEU A 140 -4.70 -7.04 -9.67
C LEU A 140 -5.31 -8.36 -10.15
N GLU A 141 -4.90 -8.78 -11.34
CA GLU A 141 -5.38 -9.99 -12.01
C GLU A 141 -4.18 -10.85 -12.39
N THR A 142 -4.34 -12.16 -12.31
CA THR A 142 -3.36 -13.15 -12.73
C THR A 142 -4.03 -14.17 -13.65
N SER A 143 -3.33 -15.24 -14.04
CA SER A 143 -3.95 -16.37 -14.73
C SER A 143 -5.13 -16.98 -13.98
N ASP A 144 -5.14 -16.86 -12.65
CA ASP A 144 -6.18 -17.42 -11.77
C ASP A 144 -7.36 -16.43 -11.60
N GLY A 145 -7.35 -15.33 -12.35
CA GLY A 145 -8.37 -14.28 -12.33
C GLY A 145 -8.05 -13.13 -11.38
N LEU A 146 -9.10 -12.43 -10.95
CA LEU A 146 -9.00 -11.28 -10.05
C LEU A 146 -8.56 -11.72 -8.65
N ILE A 147 -7.42 -11.21 -8.18
CA ILE A 147 -6.85 -11.60 -6.90
C ILE A 147 -6.99 -10.53 -5.81
N VAL A 148 -6.85 -9.24 -6.16
CA VAL A 148 -6.96 -8.12 -5.21
C VAL A 148 -7.71 -6.96 -5.84
N VAL A 149 -8.55 -6.31 -5.05
CA VAL A 149 -9.15 -5.00 -5.36
C VAL A 149 -8.88 -4.04 -4.23
N GLY A 150 -8.74 -2.76 -4.56
CA GLY A 150 -8.51 -1.77 -3.52
C GLY A 150 -8.67 -0.33 -3.97
N ARG A 151 -8.46 0.55 -2.99
CA ARG A 151 -8.50 1.99 -3.17
C ARG A 151 -7.42 2.62 -2.31
N ALA A 152 -6.66 3.53 -2.89
CA ALA A 152 -5.69 4.37 -2.19
C ALA A 152 -6.05 5.84 -2.37
N LYS A 153 -5.84 6.64 -1.32
CA LYS A 153 -5.91 8.10 -1.38
C LYS A 153 -4.57 8.66 -0.98
N SER A 154 -4.02 9.52 -1.83
CA SER A 154 -2.73 10.18 -1.58
C SER A 154 -2.84 11.68 -1.74
N SER A 155 -2.13 12.42 -0.90
CA SER A 155 -1.88 13.84 -1.05
C SER A 155 -0.57 14.06 -1.80
N LEU A 156 -0.53 15.08 -2.66
CA LEU A 156 0.65 15.49 -3.41
C LEU A 156 1.24 16.75 -2.78
N ILE A 157 2.47 16.66 -2.34
CA ILE A 157 3.16 17.76 -1.64
C ILE A 157 4.40 18.14 -2.42
N PRO A 158 4.57 19.42 -2.83
CA PRO A 158 5.81 19.89 -3.42
C PRO A 158 7.01 19.59 -2.53
N ALA A 159 8.12 19.08 -3.08
CA ALA A 159 9.30 18.71 -2.31
C ALA A 159 9.79 19.84 -1.39
N ALA A 160 9.78 21.10 -1.85
CA ALA A 160 10.18 22.23 -1.05
C ALA A 160 9.25 22.48 0.16
N VAL A 161 7.94 22.24 0.00
CA VAL A 161 6.96 22.33 1.10
C VAL A 161 7.16 21.19 2.07
N TYR A 162 7.33 19.96 1.54
CA TYR A 162 7.61 18.78 2.34
C TYR A 162 8.84 18.97 3.22
N GLN A 163 9.96 19.39 2.64
CA GLN A 163 11.19 19.64 3.38
C GLN A 163 11.03 20.73 4.46
N ARG A 164 10.24 21.78 4.18
CA ARG A 164 9.96 22.83 5.18
C ARG A 164 9.16 22.28 6.37
N VAL A 165 8.13 21.49 6.10
CA VAL A 165 7.32 20.85 7.14
C VAL A 165 8.16 19.89 7.98
N ARG A 166 9.07 19.15 7.34
CA ARG A 166 9.96 18.18 8.01
C ARG A 166 11.04 18.84 8.86
N LYS A 167 11.51 20.03 8.50
CA LYS A 167 12.50 20.79 9.28
C LYS A 167 11.91 21.46 10.54
N GLN A 168 10.59 21.58 10.65
CA GLN A 168 9.97 22.08 11.87
C GLN A 168 10.08 20.99 12.94
N PRO A 169 10.72 21.30 14.11
CA PRO A 169 10.79 20.32 15.19
C PRO A 169 9.36 19.89 15.55
N ALA A 170 9.15 18.60 15.66
CA ALA A 170 7.87 18.08 16.14
C ALA A 170 7.59 18.78 17.47
N GLN A 171 6.51 19.58 17.52
CA GLN A 171 6.13 20.23 18.77
C GLN A 171 5.82 19.16 19.80
N SER A 172 6.79 18.92 20.68
CA SER A 172 6.79 17.89 21.72
C SER A 172 5.83 18.21 22.89
N ASN A 173 4.95 19.19 22.72
CA ASN A 173 4.05 19.67 23.78
C ASN A 173 2.68 18.98 23.79
N ILE A 174 2.61 17.72 23.40
CA ILE A 174 1.41 16.94 23.69
C ILE A 174 1.75 16.07 24.89
N SER A 175 1.36 16.53 26.09
CA SER A 175 1.27 15.70 27.28
C SER A 175 0.58 14.40 26.86
N ALA A 176 1.24 13.26 27.06
CA ALA A 176 0.69 11.98 26.73
C ALA A 176 -0.69 11.86 27.40
N PRO A 177 -1.79 11.71 26.65
CA PRO A 177 -3.04 11.37 27.29
C PRO A 177 -2.77 10.08 28.02
N GLY A 178 -3.00 10.07 29.34
CA GLY A 178 -2.68 8.96 30.21
C GLY A 178 -3.12 7.66 29.56
N SER A 179 -2.19 6.75 29.38
CA SER A 179 -2.36 5.45 28.72
C SER A 179 -3.46 4.67 29.43
N LYS A 180 -4.72 4.85 29.01
CA LYS A 180 -5.73 3.81 29.25
C LYS A 180 -5.18 2.57 28.58
N ARG A 181 -4.94 1.50 29.34
CA ARG A 181 -4.49 0.21 28.83
C ARG A 181 -5.38 -0.13 27.65
N SER A 182 -4.85 0.05 26.45
CA SER A 182 -5.53 -0.31 25.23
C SER A 182 -5.69 -1.84 25.27
N GLY A 183 -6.88 -2.35 24.97
CA GLY A 183 -7.12 -3.80 24.97
C GLY A 183 -6.41 -4.50 23.79
N PHE A 184 -5.19 -4.06 23.43
CA PHE A 184 -4.30 -4.68 22.46
C PHE A 184 -3.52 -5.82 23.13
N THR A 185 -3.32 -6.91 22.38
CA THR A 185 -2.69 -8.13 22.88
C THR A 185 -1.18 -8.15 22.61
N TYR A 186 -0.76 -7.49 21.53
CA TYR A 186 0.63 -7.39 21.10
C TYR A 186 1.05 -5.93 21.08
N GLU A 187 2.20 -5.64 21.64
CA GLU A 187 2.81 -4.30 21.63
C GLU A 187 4.33 -4.49 21.50
N GLU A 188 4.88 -4.02 20.39
CA GLU A 188 6.32 -4.10 20.12
C GLU A 188 6.79 -2.92 19.28
N LEU A 189 8.10 -2.66 19.28
CA LEU A 189 8.71 -1.68 18.39
C LEU A 189 8.58 -2.17 16.94
N LEU A 190 8.24 -1.25 16.05
CA LEU A 190 8.23 -1.54 14.61
C LEU A 190 9.62 -2.00 14.16
N GLN A 191 9.65 -3.08 13.39
CA GLN A 191 10.88 -3.62 12.83
C GLN A 191 10.88 -3.34 11.32
N VAL A 192 11.88 -2.59 10.88
CA VAL A 192 12.13 -2.39 9.46
C VAL A 192 13.23 -3.34 9.06
N ASP A 193 12.92 -4.27 8.15
CA ASP A 193 13.93 -5.15 7.59
C ASP A 193 14.77 -4.37 6.57
N GLU A 194 15.98 -3.99 6.97
CA GLU A 194 16.93 -3.27 6.11
C GLU A 194 17.51 -4.16 5.00
N GLN A 195 17.38 -5.49 5.14
CA GLN A 195 17.81 -6.45 4.12
C GLN A 195 16.75 -6.65 3.03
N ASP A 196 15.48 -6.30 3.31
CA ASP A 196 14.42 -6.39 2.33
C ASP A 196 14.58 -5.29 1.27
N PRO A 197 14.87 -5.63 0.00
CA PRO A 197 15.12 -4.65 -1.05
C PRO A 197 13.89 -3.80 -1.36
N LEU A 198 12.69 -4.27 -1.05
CA LEU A 198 11.45 -3.51 -1.21
C LEU A 198 11.31 -2.43 -0.14
N LEU A 199 11.67 -2.75 1.11
CA LEU A 199 11.50 -1.87 2.28
C LEU A 199 12.66 -0.88 2.43
N SER A 200 13.85 -1.23 1.91
CA SER A 200 15.09 -0.46 2.01
C SER A 200 15.55 0.17 0.71
N ASP A 201 14.70 0.24 -0.31
CA ASP A 201 15.06 0.72 -1.65
C ASP A 201 15.70 2.13 -1.65
N HIS A 202 15.28 2.98 -0.73
CA HIS A 202 15.89 4.29 -0.51
C HIS A 202 15.76 4.70 0.96
N PRO A 203 16.74 5.48 1.47
CA PRO A 203 16.68 5.99 2.83
C PRO A 203 15.41 6.81 3.08
N SER A 204 14.74 6.56 4.19
CA SER A 204 13.57 7.32 4.60
C SER A 204 13.76 7.85 6.02
N ASP A 205 13.40 9.11 6.24
CA ASP A 205 13.40 9.75 7.57
C ASP A 205 12.12 9.45 8.36
N HIS A 206 11.20 8.69 7.77
CA HIS A 206 9.92 8.31 8.36
C HIS A 206 9.54 6.88 7.96
N LEU A 207 8.64 6.30 8.74
CA LEU A 207 8.03 5.02 8.44
C LEU A 207 7.18 5.12 7.18
N THR A 208 7.52 4.35 6.16
CA THR A 208 6.71 4.26 4.94
C THR A 208 5.47 3.40 5.15
N ALA A 209 4.47 3.57 4.28
CA ALA A 209 3.27 2.74 4.32
C ALA A 209 3.57 1.25 4.09
N VAL A 210 4.53 0.97 3.21
CA VAL A 210 4.96 -0.39 2.86
C VAL A 210 5.59 -1.07 4.08
N GLN A 211 6.51 -0.40 4.78
CA GLN A 211 7.10 -0.88 6.02
C GLN A 211 6.06 -1.13 7.12
N ALA A 212 5.12 -0.18 7.30
CA ALA A 212 4.06 -0.32 8.28
C ALA A 212 3.18 -1.55 8.03
N ILE A 213 2.87 -1.84 6.76
CA ILE A 213 2.03 -2.98 6.39
C ILE A 213 2.80 -4.29 6.51
N ALA A 214 4.08 -4.32 6.11
CA ALA A 214 4.93 -5.49 6.27
C ALA A 214 5.02 -5.92 7.74
N ASP A 215 5.23 -4.96 8.64
CA ASP A 215 5.34 -5.28 10.06
C ASP A 215 3.99 -5.70 10.67
N VAL A 216 2.88 -5.10 10.23
CA VAL A 216 1.52 -5.57 10.62
C VAL A 216 1.27 -6.99 10.14
N GLU A 217 1.71 -7.35 8.93
CA GLU A 217 1.60 -8.70 8.38
C GLU A 217 2.40 -9.69 9.22
N ARG A 218 3.65 -9.34 9.54
CA ARG A 218 4.55 -10.14 10.41
C ARG A 218 3.94 -10.38 11.80
N VAL A 219 3.50 -9.33 12.48
CA VAL A 219 2.91 -9.44 13.82
C VAL A 219 1.58 -10.18 13.81
N ALA A 220 0.79 -10.02 12.75
CA ALA A 220 -0.45 -10.78 12.59
C ALA A 220 -0.18 -12.29 12.45
N GLN A 221 0.91 -12.69 11.77
CA GLN A 221 1.36 -14.08 11.69
C GLN A 221 1.81 -14.63 13.06
N ILE A 222 2.45 -13.81 13.86
CA ILE A 222 2.82 -14.19 15.24
C ILE A 222 1.55 -14.38 16.10
N ALA A 223 0.60 -13.45 15.98
CA ALA A 223 -0.65 -13.45 16.74
C ALA A 223 -1.62 -14.57 16.34
N ALA A 224 -1.57 -14.99 15.08
CA ALA A 224 -2.44 -16.00 14.50
C ALA A 224 -1.65 -16.81 13.45
N PRO A 225 -0.81 -17.78 13.90
CA PRO A 225 0.04 -18.56 13.00
C PRO A 225 -0.76 -19.26 11.90
N GLY A 226 -0.22 -19.20 10.67
CA GLY A 226 -0.86 -19.77 9.48
C GLY A 226 -2.08 -18.99 8.96
N SER A 227 -2.37 -17.81 9.52
CA SER A 227 -3.39 -16.92 8.96
C SER A 227 -2.79 -15.98 7.92
N ASN A 228 -3.63 -15.47 7.02
CA ASN A 228 -3.23 -14.46 6.03
C ASN A 228 -4.19 -13.27 6.05
N LEU A 229 -3.69 -12.07 5.79
CA LEU A 229 -4.51 -10.88 5.63
C LEU A 229 -5.42 -11.01 4.41
N ARG A 230 -6.74 -11.01 4.65
CA ARG A 230 -7.78 -11.00 3.63
C ARG A 230 -8.20 -9.60 3.22
N ALA A 231 -8.23 -8.70 4.17
CA ALA A 231 -8.62 -7.32 3.95
C ALA A 231 -7.86 -6.42 4.92
N LEU A 232 -7.52 -5.23 4.44
CA LEU A 232 -6.86 -4.20 5.22
C LEU A 232 -7.45 -2.84 4.90
N LYS A 233 -7.68 -2.04 5.94
CA LYS A 233 -7.94 -0.60 5.84
C LYS A 233 -6.95 0.12 6.72
N LEU A 234 -6.16 0.99 6.09
CA LEU A 234 -5.13 1.80 6.73
C LEU A 234 -5.49 3.28 6.60
N THR A 235 -5.28 4.04 7.65
CA THR A 235 -5.42 5.49 7.66
C THR A 235 -4.24 6.09 8.41
N PHE A 236 -3.44 6.89 7.73
CA PHE A 236 -2.42 7.70 8.36
C PHE A 236 -3.04 9.00 8.87
N GLN A 237 -2.70 9.38 10.09
CA GLN A 237 -3.16 10.61 10.72
C GLN A 237 -2.04 11.65 10.80
N ARG A 238 -0.81 11.16 10.91
CA ARG A 238 0.42 11.95 10.99
C ARG A 238 1.60 11.11 10.52
N TYR A 239 2.70 11.75 10.17
CA TYR A 239 3.96 11.06 9.95
C TYR A 239 4.41 10.34 11.22
N ALA A 240 4.94 9.14 11.05
CA ALA A 240 5.70 8.43 12.07
C ALA A 240 7.19 8.55 11.68
N GLU A 241 8.00 9.12 12.56
CA GLU A 241 9.42 9.29 12.33
C GLU A 241 10.14 7.94 12.40
N ALA A 242 11.26 7.78 11.69
CA ALA A 242 12.08 6.59 11.83
C ALA A 242 12.75 6.54 13.23
N ASN A 243 13.04 7.69 13.80
CA ASN A 243 13.67 7.80 15.13
C ASN A 243 12.93 8.84 16.02
N PRO A 244 12.56 8.48 17.27
CA PRO A 244 12.62 7.12 17.82
C PRO A 244 11.65 6.19 17.14
N THR A 245 11.98 4.91 17.09
CA THR A 245 11.15 3.88 16.46
C THR A 245 9.73 3.86 17.02
N PRO A 246 8.68 3.91 16.17
CA PRO A 246 7.31 3.81 16.63
C PRO A 246 6.98 2.44 17.23
N THR A 247 5.93 2.40 18.01
CA THR A 247 5.37 1.16 18.57
C THR A 247 4.18 0.71 17.74
N LEU A 248 4.15 -0.54 17.33
CA LEU A 248 2.99 -1.22 16.78
C LEU A 248 2.21 -1.89 17.91
N ARG A 249 0.92 -1.61 17.99
CA ARG A 249 -0.04 -2.30 18.86
C ARG A 249 -1.04 -3.04 17.99
N LEU A 250 -1.26 -4.32 18.29
CA LEU A 250 -2.10 -5.18 17.48
C LEU A 250 -2.98 -6.09 18.35
N LYS A 251 -4.21 -6.30 17.88
CA LYS A 251 -5.17 -7.24 18.45
C LYS A 251 -5.82 -8.04 17.34
N VAL A 252 -5.85 -9.36 17.52
CA VAL A 252 -6.64 -10.28 16.69
C VAL A 252 -7.73 -10.88 17.54
N SER A 253 -8.98 -10.81 17.07
CA SER A 253 -10.09 -11.51 17.71
C SER A 253 -10.18 -12.96 17.27
N GLY A 254 -10.86 -13.81 18.05
CA GLY A 254 -11.13 -15.21 17.67
C GLY A 254 -11.91 -15.37 16.34
N SER A 255 -12.58 -14.32 15.85
CA SER A 255 -13.22 -14.30 14.53
C SER A 255 -12.30 -13.83 13.40
N GLY A 256 -11.00 -13.66 13.65
CA GLY A 256 -10.03 -13.20 12.66
C GLY A 256 -10.09 -11.69 12.34
N ARG A 257 -10.82 -10.89 13.14
CA ARG A 257 -10.78 -9.43 12.98
C ARG A 257 -9.50 -8.88 13.58
N LEU A 258 -8.79 -8.06 12.80
CA LEU A 258 -7.57 -7.39 13.19
C LEU A 258 -7.85 -5.92 13.45
N ALA A 259 -7.31 -5.40 14.56
CA ALA A 259 -7.20 -3.97 14.82
C ALA A 259 -5.75 -3.68 15.21
N ALA A 260 -5.16 -2.64 14.61
CA ALA A 260 -3.82 -2.22 14.95
C ALA A 260 -3.71 -0.69 14.95
N GLU A 261 -2.73 -0.18 15.68
CA GLU A 261 -2.34 1.23 15.68
C GLU A 261 -0.82 1.36 15.76
N ILE A 262 -0.32 2.39 15.10
CA ILE A 262 1.07 2.82 15.20
C ILE A 262 1.11 4.04 16.08
N VAL A 263 1.88 3.97 17.16
CA VAL A 263 1.98 5.01 18.18
C VAL A 263 3.42 5.48 18.32
N GLN A 264 3.63 6.77 18.41
CA GLN A 264 4.92 7.38 18.65
C GLN A 264 4.76 8.59 19.57
N HIS A 265 5.56 8.68 20.63
CA HIS A 265 5.42 9.69 21.69
C HIS A 265 4.00 9.75 22.31
N GLY A 266 3.35 8.59 22.50
CA GLY A 266 1.99 8.51 23.01
C GLY A 266 0.90 8.98 22.04
N VAL A 267 1.27 9.41 20.82
CA VAL A 267 0.33 9.90 19.80
C VAL A 267 0.15 8.85 18.73
N ARG A 268 -1.10 8.54 18.40
CA ARG A 268 -1.41 7.63 17.28
C ARG A 268 -1.07 8.30 15.96
N ARG A 269 -0.22 7.63 15.18
CA ARG A 269 0.24 8.05 13.85
C ARG A 269 -0.60 7.42 12.74
N ALA A 270 -0.92 6.12 12.91
CA ALA A 270 -1.76 5.40 11.96
C ALA A 270 -2.74 4.47 12.69
N LYS A 271 -3.82 4.15 12.01
CA LYS A 271 -4.83 3.17 12.43
C LYS A 271 -5.04 2.17 11.31
N LEU A 272 -5.08 0.90 11.68
CA LEU A 272 -5.33 -0.21 10.77
C LEU A 272 -6.50 -1.03 11.29
N ALA A 273 -7.31 -1.53 10.37
CA ALA A 273 -8.34 -2.52 10.64
C ALA A 273 -8.32 -3.54 9.52
N GLY A 274 -8.50 -4.80 9.83
CA GLY A 274 -8.40 -5.85 8.84
C GLY A 274 -9.19 -7.11 9.21
N ALA A 275 -9.08 -8.08 8.32
CA ALA A 275 -9.59 -9.42 8.54
C ALA A 275 -8.55 -10.43 8.09
N LEU A 276 -8.37 -11.47 8.90
CA LEU A 276 -7.53 -12.62 8.60
C LEU A 276 -8.38 -13.76 8.06
N VAL A 277 -7.80 -14.55 7.17
CA VAL A 277 -8.29 -15.89 6.84
C VAL A 277 -7.51 -16.84 7.72
N MET A 278 -8.20 -17.51 8.63
CA MET A 278 -7.60 -18.53 9.48
C MET A 278 -7.46 -19.83 8.69
N ARG A 279 -6.29 -20.45 8.72
CA ARG A 279 -6.11 -21.83 8.23
C ARG A 279 -7.04 -22.73 9.05
N ARG A 280 -7.92 -23.49 8.41
CA ARG A 280 -8.59 -24.58 9.11
C ARG A 280 -7.50 -25.57 9.55
N PRO A 281 -7.52 -26.05 10.81
CA PRO A 281 -6.67 -27.17 11.18
C PRO A 281 -6.87 -28.25 10.12
N VAL A 282 -5.79 -28.67 9.48
CA VAL A 282 -5.82 -29.93 8.72
C VAL A 282 -6.07 -30.97 9.78
N ASP A 283 -7.27 -31.55 9.80
CA ASP A 283 -7.58 -32.66 10.69
C ASP A 283 -6.45 -33.67 10.52
N ALA A 284 -5.67 -33.86 11.56
CA ALA A 284 -4.65 -34.89 11.62
C ALA A 284 -5.38 -36.24 11.51
N ARG A 285 -5.38 -36.77 10.27
CA ARG A 285 -5.84 -38.14 10.00
C ARG A 285 -4.73 -39.12 10.36
#